data_e7c59d120a5a1f5784b2b3dc2c8302f0
#
_entry.id   e7c59d120a5a1f5784b2b3dc2c8302f0
#
_cell.length_a   1.000
_cell.length_b   1.000
_cell.length_c   1.000
_cell.angle_alpha   90.00
_cell.angle_beta   90.00
_cell.angle_gamma   90.00
#
_symmetry.space_group_name_H-M   'P 1'
#
loop_
_entity.id
_entity.type
_entity.pdbx_description
1 polymer ?
#
loop_
_entity_poly.entity_id
_entity_poly.type
_entity_poly.pdbx_seq_one_letter_code
_entity_poly.pdbx_strand_id
1 'polypeptide(L)'
;MKFLQERDTDARELMDAPDCDAGKLERTYARFGAVNAVVSGLRHTYRTQLRPRFARGRPTTLLDLGCGGGDAAAALARWAARDGLDLRVTGADPDERAYRFAAARAPRPNLAFRQAFSSELVAEGLHFDLVISNHVLHHLDAAALAGFLADSVALARAASVHADLARHPLAYALFSAGALPVAPGSFIRTDGLTSIRRSYTPGELRAAVPAGWTVTPEAPFRQLLIHEGPAGAAGTDQ
;
A
#
# COMPACT_ATOMS: atom_id res chain seq x y z
N MET A 1 24.66 -15.37 -0.50
CA MET A 1 23.75 -14.34 -1.09
C MET A 1 24.52 -13.04 -1.26
N LYS A 2 24.54 -12.49 -2.46
CA LYS A 2 25.13 -11.16 -2.67
C LYS A 2 24.11 -10.13 -2.15
N PHE A 3 24.48 -9.42 -1.09
CA PHE A 3 23.64 -8.44 -0.40
C PHE A 3 22.92 -7.50 -1.38
N LEU A 4 21.59 -7.43 -1.34
CA LEU A 4 20.71 -6.64 -2.21
C LEU A 4 20.75 -6.96 -3.73
N GLN A 5 21.48 -7.99 -4.19
CA GLN A 5 21.41 -8.41 -5.58
C GLN A 5 20.19 -9.30 -5.86
N GLU A 6 19.80 -10.10 -4.89
CA GLU A 6 18.64 -10.98 -4.95
C GLU A 6 17.62 -10.57 -3.89
N ARG A 7 16.35 -10.85 -4.15
CA ARG A 7 15.26 -10.61 -3.20
C ARG A 7 15.42 -11.55 -2.00
N ASP A 8 15.38 -11.00 -0.80
CA ASP A 8 15.44 -11.77 0.44
C ASP A 8 14.02 -12.26 0.81
N THR A 9 13.65 -13.42 0.28
CA THR A 9 12.32 -14.01 0.50
C THR A 9 12.13 -14.61 1.87
N ASP A 10 13.21 -14.92 2.58
CA ASP A 10 13.19 -15.61 3.88
C ASP A 10 13.12 -14.63 5.05
N ALA A 11 13.59 -13.40 4.85
CA ALA A 11 13.51 -12.37 5.88
C ALA A 11 12.06 -12.11 6.29
N ARG A 12 11.83 -11.88 7.57
CA ARG A 12 10.53 -11.50 8.14
C ARG A 12 10.65 -10.19 8.87
N GLU A 13 9.62 -9.39 8.81
CA GLU A 13 9.53 -8.17 9.60
C GLU A 13 9.16 -8.52 11.03
N LEU A 14 9.77 -7.83 11.99
CA LEU A 14 9.53 -8.12 13.40
C LEU A 14 8.10 -7.79 13.83
N MET A 15 7.50 -6.79 13.19
CA MET A 15 6.12 -6.41 13.48
C MET A 15 5.09 -7.45 13.02
N ASP A 16 5.44 -8.31 12.05
CA ASP A 16 4.55 -9.37 11.55
C ASP A 16 4.47 -10.57 12.52
N ALA A 17 5.43 -10.69 13.43
CA ALA A 17 5.42 -11.78 14.41
C ALA A 17 4.21 -11.62 15.35
N PRO A 18 3.40 -12.69 15.57
CA PRO A 18 2.20 -12.61 16.40
C PRO A 18 2.50 -12.27 17.86
N ASP A 19 3.70 -12.58 18.33
CA ASP A 19 4.20 -12.34 19.68
C ASP A 19 5.13 -11.13 19.80
N CYS A 20 5.17 -10.25 18.79
CA CYS A 20 6.00 -9.05 18.83
C CYS A 20 5.58 -8.11 19.96
N ASP A 21 6.51 -7.27 20.42
CA ASP A 21 6.25 -6.27 21.47
C ASP A 21 5.12 -5.32 21.05
N ALA A 22 3.98 -5.41 21.74
CA ALA A 22 2.78 -4.63 21.44
C ALA A 22 3.02 -3.12 21.55
N GLY A 23 3.83 -2.67 22.51
CA GLY A 23 4.14 -1.26 22.67
C GLY A 23 5.04 -0.72 21.55
N LYS A 24 5.99 -1.54 21.03
CA LYS A 24 6.77 -1.17 19.84
C LYS A 24 5.89 -1.15 18.60
N LEU A 25 4.97 -2.11 18.45
CA LEU A 25 4.03 -2.17 17.34
C LEU A 25 3.14 -0.93 17.28
N GLU A 26 2.54 -0.56 18.40
CA GLU A 26 1.71 0.64 18.50
C GLU A 26 2.48 1.92 18.13
N ARG A 27 3.72 2.07 18.67
CA ARG A 27 4.59 3.19 18.31
C ARG A 27 5.00 3.17 16.84
N THR A 28 5.13 2.00 16.24
CA THR A 28 5.41 1.83 14.81
C THR A 28 4.25 2.36 13.99
N TYR A 29 3.01 1.91 14.27
CA TYR A 29 1.82 2.43 13.59
C TYR A 29 1.62 3.93 13.78
N ALA A 30 1.86 4.45 14.98
CA ALA A 30 1.74 5.88 15.26
C ALA A 30 2.70 6.75 14.44
N ARG A 31 3.90 6.22 14.12
CA ARG A 31 4.94 6.92 13.38
C ARG A 31 4.90 6.70 11.87
N PHE A 32 4.19 5.68 11.39
CA PHE A 32 4.12 5.38 9.95
C PHE A 32 3.65 6.57 9.12
N GLY A 33 2.68 7.34 9.58
CA GLY A 33 2.22 8.51 8.86
C GLY A 33 3.33 9.53 8.56
N ALA A 34 4.27 9.75 9.50
CA ALA A 34 5.40 10.65 9.29
C ALA A 34 6.45 10.04 8.35
N VAL A 35 6.77 8.75 8.51
CA VAL A 35 7.73 8.04 7.66
C VAL A 35 7.20 7.94 6.24
N ASN A 36 5.96 7.50 6.06
CA ASN A 36 5.32 7.34 4.76
C ASN A 36 5.12 8.67 4.03
N ALA A 37 4.96 9.80 4.75
CA ALA A 37 4.94 11.12 4.12
C ALA A 37 6.24 11.43 3.34
N VAL A 38 7.36 10.83 3.74
CA VAL A 38 8.66 11.00 3.09
C VAL A 38 8.95 9.89 2.08
N VAL A 39 8.69 8.62 2.45
CA VAL A 39 9.19 7.47 1.67
C VAL A 39 8.16 6.90 0.68
N SER A 40 6.85 6.98 0.96
CA SER A 40 5.84 6.29 0.13
C SER A 40 5.51 7.00 -1.19
N GLY A 41 5.73 8.32 -1.28
CA GLY A 41 5.29 9.12 -2.43
C GLY A 41 3.78 9.14 -2.66
N LEU A 42 3.00 8.69 -1.68
CA LEU A 42 1.54 8.57 -1.77
C LEU A 42 0.85 9.84 -2.28
N ARG A 43 1.37 11.03 -1.90
CA ARG A 43 0.80 12.29 -2.40
C ARG A 43 1.03 12.51 -3.90
N HIS A 44 2.14 12.04 -4.43
CA HIS A 44 2.39 12.04 -5.87
C HIS A 44 1.42 11.07 -6.56
N THR A 45 1.34 9.83 -6.08
CA THR A 45 0.40 8.81 -6.57
C THR A 45 -1.05 9.32 -6.53
N TYR A 46 -1.47 9.96 -5.42
CA TYR A 46 -2.80 10.59 -5.33
C TYR A 46 -3.06 11.58 -6.46
N ARG A 47 -2.10 12.47 -6.75
CA ARG A 47 -2.27 13.54 -7.75
C ARG A 47 -2.23 13.03 -9.19
N THR A 48 -1.35 12.06 -9.47
CA THR A 48 -1.06 11.62 -10.84
C THR A 48 -1.84 10.38 -11.25
N GLN A 49 -2.17 9.50 -10.29
CA GLN A 49 -2.82 8.23 -10.59
C GLN A 49 -4.26 8.14 -10.09
N LEU A 50 -4.54 8.60 -8.87
CA LEU A 50 -5.85 8.40 -8.28
C LEU A 50 -6.84 9.50 -8.65
N ARG A 51 -6.49 10.76 -8.38
CA ARG A 51 -7.36 11.92 -8.60
C ARG A 51 -7.90 12.05 -10.03
N PRO A 52 -7.11 11.81 -11.09
CA PRO A 52 -7.63 11.87 -12.47
C PRO A 52 -8.71 10.82 -12.77
N ARG A 53 -8.75 9.73 -12.01
CA ARG A 53 -9.72 8.63 -12.15
C ARG A 53 -10.95 8.77 -11.26
N PHE A 54 -11.10 9.88 -10.53
CA PHE A 54 -12.26 10.06 -9.68
C PHE A 54 -13.52 10.26 -10.51
N ALA A 55 -14.60 9.60 -10.09
CA ALA A 55 -15.90 9.68 -10.73
C ALA A 55 -16.43 11.13 -10.74
N ARG A 56 -17.06 11.52 -11.84
CA ARG A 56 -17.74 12.82 -11.95
C ARG A 56 -19.22 12.65 -11.56
N GLY A 57 -19.73 13.58 -10.75
CA GLY A 57 -21.15 13.64 -10.40
C GLY A 57 -21.64 12.60 -9.37
N ARG A 58 -20.74 11.76 -8.82
CA ARG A 58 -21.02 10.82 -7.74
C ARG A 58 -19.78 10.62 -6.85
N PRO A 59 -19.96 10.10 -5.62
CA PRO A 59 -18.84 9.71 -4.80
C PRO A 59 -17.93 8.67 -5.51
N THR A 60 -16.62 8.84 -5.40
CA THR A 60 -15.65 7.81 -5.77
C THR A 60 -15.42 6.91 -4.57
N THR A 61 -15.43 5.60 -4.76
CA THR A 61 -15.10 4.62 -3.73
C THR A 61 -13.69 4.09 -3.92
N LEU A 62 -12.90 4.03 -2.83
CA LEU A 62 -11.53 3.56 -2.85
C LEU A 62 -11.32 2.54 -1.73
N LEU A 63 -10.70 1.42 -2.08
CA LEU A 63 -10.25 0.39 -1.14
C LEU A 63 -8.73 0.44 -1.01
N ASP A 64 -8.23 0.49 0.22
CA ASP A 64 -6.81 0.39 0.59
C ASP A 64 -6.57 -1.00 1.19
N LEU A 65 -5.98 -1.93 0.43
CA LEU A 65 -5.69 -3.31 0.82
C LEU A 65 -4.36 -3.40 1.57
N GLY A 66 -4.37 -4.03 2.74
CA GLY A 66 -3.22 -4.07 3.64
C GLY A 66 -2.95 -2.67 4.21
N CYS A 67 -4.01 -2.00 4.69
CA CYS A 67 -3.93 -0.61 5.12
C CYS A 67 -3.11 -0.40 6.41
N GLY A 68 -2.70 -1.47 7.09
CA GLY A 68 -1.97 -1.40 8.35
C GLY A 68 -2.67 -0.52 9.38
N GLY A 69 -1.94 0.39 10.00
CA GLY A 69 -2.51 1.37 10.93
C GLY A 69 -3.39 2.45 10.29
N GLY A 70 -3.73 2.37 8.99
CA GLY A 70 -4.67 3.25 8.29
C GLY A 70 -4.16 4.65 7.98
N ASP A 71 -2.86 4.89 7.98
CA ASP A 71 -2.29 6.22 7.73
C ASP A 71 -2.46 6.67 6.26
N ALA A 72 -2.30 5.74 5.30
CA ALA A 72 -2.50 6.00 3.87
C ALA A 72 -3.98 6.31 3.58
N ALA A 73 -4.90 5.46 4.02
CA ALA A 73 -6.34 5.66 3.89
C ALA A 73 -6.79 7.00 4.48
N ALA A 74 -6.33 7.32 5.69
CA ALA A 74 -6.65 8.59 6.36
C ALA A 74 -6.06 9.81 5.63
N ALA A 75 -4.87 9.68 5.03
CA ALA A 75 -4.26 10.76 4.25
C ALA A 75 -5.06 11.04 2.97
N LEU A 76 -5.47 9.99 2.25
CA LEU A 76 -6.28 10.09 1.04
C LEU A 76 -7.64 10.73 1.32
N ALA A 77 -8.36 10.26 2.33
CA ALA A 77 -9.64 10.82 2.75
C ALA A 77 -9.52 12.32 3.09
N ARG A 78 -8.44 12.71 3.80
CA ARG A 78 -8.16 14.11 4.14
C ARG A 78 -7.82 14.97 2.93
N TRP A 79 -7.01 14.46 1.99
CA TRP A 79 -6.63 15.23 0.80
C TRP A 79 -7.80 15.44 -0.14
N ALA A 80 -8.62 14.41 -0.38
CA ALA A 80 -9.81 14.52 -1.20
C ALA A 80 -10.80 15.56 -0.61
N ALA A 81 -11.05 15.52 0.70
CA ALA A 81 -11.90 16.51 1.37
C ALA A 81 -11.36 17.94 1.23
N ARG A 82 -10.03 18.15 1.34
CA ARG A 82 -9.40 19.47 1.09
C ARG A 82 -9.50 19.94 -0.34
N ASP A 83 -9.47 19.01 -1.29
CA ASP A 83 -9.59 19.28 -2.72
C ASP A 83 -11.07 19.43 -3.16
N GLY A 84 -12.04 19.35 -2.23
CA GLY A 84 -13.47 19.41 -2.50
C GLY A 84 -14.02 18.22 -3.27
N LEU A 85 -13.36 17.04 -3.18
CA LEU A 85 -13.71 15.82 -3.89
C LEU A 85 -14.43 14.84 -2.96
N ASP A 86 -15.51 14.23 -3.46
CA ASP A 86 -16.26 13.21 -2.72
C ASP A 86 -15.59 11.84 -2.91
N LEU A 87 -14.65 11.53 -2.03
CA LEU A 87 -13.95 10.24 -1.95
C LEU A 87 -14.34 9.53 -0.67
N ARG A 88 -14.83 8.30 -0.81
CA ARG A 88 -15.10 7.38 0.30
C ARG A 88 -14.04 6.31 0.32
N VAL A 89 -13.28 6.25 1.41
CA VAL A 89 -12.15 5.33 1.58
C VAL A 89 -12.53 4.22 2.55
N THR A 90 -12.27 2.99 2.15
CA THR A 90 -12.28 1.81 3.04
C THR A 90 -10.87 1.27 3.15
N GLY A 91 -10.30 1.21 4.34
CA GLY A 91 -9.07 0.48 4.61
C GLY A 91 -9.39 -0.94 5.05
N ALA A 92 -8.76 -1.94 4.47
CA ALA A 92 -8.90 -3.34 4.87
C ALA A 92 -7.52 -3.94 5.23
N ASP A 93 -7.46 -4.62 6.37
CA ASP A 93 -6.28 -5.33 6.82
C ASP A 93 -6.69 -6.62 7.54
N PRO A 94 -6.10 -7.79 7.26
CA PRO A 94 -6.44 -9.01 7.94
C PRO A 94 -5.89 -9.09 9.38
N ASP A 95 -4.81 -8.35 9.70
CA ASP A 95 -4.25 -8.33 11.06
C ASP A 95 -5.17 -7.56 12.01
N GLU A 96 -5.69 -8.27 13.00
CA GLU A 96 -6.56 -7.69 14.03
C GLU A 96 -5.89 -6.51 14.77
N ARG A 97 -4.57 -6.57 14.98
CA ARG A 97 -3.80 -5.52 15.68
C ARG A 97 -3.77 -4.24 14.85
N ALA A 98 -3.52 -4.37 13.54
CA ALA A 98 -3.56 -3.28 12.58
C ALA A 98 -4.97 -2.68 12.47
N TYR A 99 -5.97 -3.53 12.30
CA TYR A 99 -7.38 -3.11 12.25
C TYR A 99 -7.79 -2.34 13.51
N ARG A 100 -7.50 -2.88 14.71
CA ARG A 100 -7.85 -2.19 15.98
C ARG A 100 -7.20 -0.82 16.08
N PHE A 101 -5.93 -0.71 15.69
CA PHE A 101 -5.24 0.58 15.69
C PHE A 101 -5.85 1.56 14.68
N ALA A 102 -6.16 1.11 13.47
CA ALA A 102 -6.79 1.92 12.44
C ALA A 102 -8.20 2.37 12.84
N ALA A 103 -9.01 1.46 13.39
CA ALA A 103 -10.38 1.73 13.84
C ALA A 103 -10.45 2.70 15.04
N ALA A 104 -9.39 2.77 15.85
CA ALA A 104 -9.28 3.73 16.96
C ALA A 104 -8.95 5.16 16.51
N ARG A 105 -8.69 5.40 15.24
CA ARG A 105 -8.46 6.76 14.70
C ARG A 105 -9.70 7.63 14.87
N ALA A 106 -9.48 8.96 14.93
CA ALA A 106 -10.57 9.91 14.97
C ALA A 106 -11.55 9.67 13.81
N PRO A 107 -12.86 9.54 14.09
CA PRO A 107 -13.88 9.26 13.08
C PRO A 107 -13.88 10.31 11.97
N ARG A 108 -14.09 9.86 10.74
CA ARG A 108 -14.29 10.69 9.55
C ARG A 108 -15.46 10.15 8.74
N PRO A 109 -16.38 11.01 8.25
CA PRO A 109 -17.56 10.55 7.51
C PRO A 109 -17.22 9.75 6.24
N ASN A 110 -16.04 10.00 5.68
CA ASN A 110 -15.58 9.42 4.42
C ASN A 110 -14.47 8.37 4.58
N LEU A 111 -14.29 7.80 5.78
CA LEU A 111 -13.28 6.79 6.09
C LEU A 111 -13.85 5.70 6.97
N ALA A 112 -13.72 4.46 6.52
CA ALA A 112 -14.08 3.27 7.27
C ALA A 112 -12.92 2.26 7.27
N PHE A 113 -12.90 1.35 8.27
CA PHE A 113 -11.92 0.27 8.34
C PHE A 113 -12.62 -1.07 8.49
N ARG A 114 -12.02 -2.13 7.94
CA ARG A 114 -12.48 -3.51 8.04
C ARG A 114 -11.32 -4.44 8.35
N GLN A 115 -11.58 -5.44 9.18
CA GLN A 115 -10.69 -6.59 9.30
C GLN A 115 -11.12 -7.61 8.24
N ALA A 116 -10.35 -7.76 7.18
CA ALA A 116 -10.66 -8.70 6.10
C ALA A 116 -9.45 -8.96 5.20
N PHE A 117 -9.37 -10.17 4.65
CA PHE A 117 -8.56 -10.47 3.48
C PHE A 117 -9.23 -9.95 2.20
N SER A 118 -8.43 -9.72 1.14
CA SER A 118 -8.97 -9.33 -0.18
C SER A 118 -9.96 -10.36 -0.73
N SER A 119 -9.67 -11.65 -0.57
CA SER A 119 -10.52 -12.76 -1.01
C SER A 119 -11.89 -12.79 -0.32
N GLU A 120 -11.99 -12.37 0.94
CA GLU A 120 -13.27 -12.26 1.66
C GLU A 120 -14.13 -11.14 1.06
N LEU A 121 -13.51 -9.99 0.74
CA LEU A 121 -14.22 -8.89 0.08
C LEU A 121 -14.71 -9.26 -1.32
N VAL A 122 -13.94 -10.08 -2.06
CA VAL A 122 -14.38 -10.65 -3.35
C VAL A 122 -15.56 -11.59 -3.15
N ALA A 123 -15.49 -12.49 -2.15
CA ALA A 123 -16.57 -13.44 -1.84
C ALA A 123 -17.89 -12.74 -1.41
N GLU A 124 -17.78 -11.57 -0.77
CA GLU A 124 -18.93 -10.70 -0.47
C GLU A 124 -19.49 -9.95 -1.70
N GLY A 125 -18.86 -10.07 -2.86
CA GLY A 125 -19.28 -9.38 -4.08
C GLY A 125 -19.06 -7.87 -4.06
N LEU A 126 -18.13 -7.38 -3.23
CA LEU A 126 -17.85 -5.96 -3.12
C LEU A 126 -17.07 -5.45 -4.34
N HIS A 127 -17.30 -4.19 -4.68
CA HIS A 127 -16.58 -3.49 -5.74
C HIS A 127 -16.33 -2.04 -5.35
N PHE A 128 -15.18 -1.53 -5.78
CA PHE A 128 -14.75 -0.14 -5.57
C PHE A 128 -14.35 0.47 -6.91
N ASP A 129 -14.41 1.78 -7.02
CA ASP A 129 -13.91 2.44 -8.23
C ASP A 129 -12.39 2.26 -8.35
N LEU A 130 -11.69 2.40 -7.23
CA LEU A 130 -10.24 2.26 -7.16
C LEU A 130 -9.85 1.27 -6.05
N VAL A 131 -8.86 0.44 -6.34
CA VAL A 131 -8.18 -0.43 -5.36
C VAL A 131 -6.74 -0.01 -5.27
N ILE A 132 -6.23 0.18 -4.07
CA ILE A 132 -4.82 0.51 -3.84
C ILE A 132 -4.19 -0.42 -2.81
N SER A 133 -2.87 -0.43 -2.77
CA SER A 133 -2.08 -0.83 -1.61
C SER A 133 -0.80 -0.01 -1.55
N ASN A 134 -0.22 0.08 -0.37
CA ASN A 134 1.04 0.78 -0.17
C ASN A 134 1.95 -0.05 0.72
N HIS A 135 3.12 -0.45 0.22
CA HIS A 135 4.10 -1.28 0.92
C HIS A 135 3.58 -2.69 1.29
N VAL A 136 2.87 -3.36 0.38
CA VAL A 136 2.30 -4.70 0.61
C VAL A 136 2.99 -5.77 -0.24
N LEU A 137 3.33 -5.45 -1.50
CA LEU A 137 3.74 -6.48 -2.47
C LEU A 137 5.00 -7.24 -2.04
N HIS A 138 5.90 -6.60 -1.31
CA HIS A 138 7.13 -7.24 -0.84
C HIS A 138 6.89 -8.26 0.29
N HIS A 139 5.74 -8.25 0.96
CA HIS A 139 5.36 -9.28 1.93
C HIS A 139 4.88 -10.58 1.28
N LEU A 140 4.45 -10.53 0.02
CA LEU A 140 3.78 -11.63 -0.66
C LEU A 140 4.81 -12.55 -1.33
N ASP A 141 4.62 -13.86 -1.18
CA ASP A 141 5.26 -14.84 -2.03
C ASP A 141 4.59 -14.89 -3.41
N ALA A 142 5.05 -15.74 -4.32
CA ALA A 142 4.54 -15.77 -5.68
C ALA A 142 3.05 -16.16 -5.76
N ALA A 143 2.59 -17.10 -4.93
CA ALA A 143 1.20 -17.55 -4.92
C ALA A 143 0.28 -16.49 -4.30
N ALA A 144 0.69 -15.91 -3.18
CA ALA A 144 -0.04 -14.84 -2.52
C ALA A 144 -0.10 -13.57 -3.40
N LEU A 145 0.98 -13.22 -4.11
CA LEU A 145 0.98 -12.11 -5.06
C LEU A 145 -0.02 -12.34 -6.18
N ALA A 146 -0.04 -13.53 -6.79
CA ALA A 146 -0.98 -13.84 -7.85
C ALA A 146 -2.44 -13.75 -7.37
N GLY A 147 -2.76 -14.30 -6.20
CA GLY A 147 -4.09 -14.20 -5.59
C GLY A 147 -4.48 -12.76 -5.27
N PHE A 148 -3.60 -12.00 -4.63
CA PHE A 148 -3.81 -10.60 -4.29
C PHE A 148 -4.09 -9.73 -5.53
N LEU A 149 -3.35 -9.95 -6.63
CA LEU A 149 -3.56 -9.22 -7.87
C LEU A 149 -4.87 -9.62 -8.55
N ALA A 150 -5.25 -10.89 -8.53
CA ALA A 150 -6.54 -11.37 -9.04
C ALA A 150 -7.71 -10.75 -8.26
N ASP A 151 -7.63 -10.74 -6.93
CA ASP A 151 -8.63 -10.10 -6.06
C ASP A 151 -8.71 -8.59 -6.34
N SER A 152 -7.56 -7.93 -6.51
CA SER A 152 -7.51 -6.50 -6.82
C SER A 152 -8.22 -6.16 -8.13
N VAL A 153 -8.05 -7.01 -9.15
CA VAL A 153 -8.78 -6.86 -10.44
C VAL A 153 -10.28 -7.09 -10.24
N ALA A 154 -10.67 -8.12 -9.49
CA ALA A 154 -12.07 -8.41 -9.23
C ALA A 154 -12.78 -7.30 -8.45
N LEU A 155 -12.08 -6.65 -7.50
CA LEU A 155 -12.62 -5.59 -6.68
C LEU A 155 -12.65 -4.22 -7.36
N ALA A 156 -11.79 -3.97 -8.39
CA ALA A 156 -11.63 -2.66 -9.02
C ALA A 156 -12.51 -2.48 -10.25
N ARG A 157 -13.27 -1.38 -10.34
CA ARG A 157 -14.03 -1.00 -11.53
C ARG A 157 -13.23 -0.15 -12.51
N ALA A 158 -12.44 0.81 -12.01
CA ALA A 158 -11.69 1.72 -12.86
C ALA A 158 -10.19 1.41 -12.90
N ALA A 159 -9.55 1.20 -11.75
CA ALA A 159 -8.13 0.84 -11.71
C ALA A 159 -7.71 0.23 -10.37
N SER A 160 -6.66 -0.60 -10.42
CA SER A 160 -5.87 -1.00 -9.26
C SER A 160 -4.49 -0.36 -9.34
N VAL A 161 -4.05 0.28 -8.26
CA VAL A 161 -2.76 1.00 -8.19
C VAL A 161 -2.02 0.60 -6.91
N HIS A 162 -1.01 -0.23 -7.04
CA HIS A 162 -0.21 -0.69 -5.91
C HIS A 162 1.15 0.01 -5.91
N ALA A 163 1.48 0.67 -4.81
CA ALA A 163 2.75 1.34 -4.62
C ALA A 163 3.66 0.49 -3.71
N ASP A 164 4.91 0.32 -4.11
CA ASP A 164 5.88 -0.37 -3.26
C ASP A 164 7.29 0.20 -3.43
N LEU A 165 8.18 -0.20 -2.53
CA LEU A 165 9.60 0.11 -2.60
C LEU A 165 10.24 -0.63 -3.78
N ALA A 166 11.28 -0.01 -4.37
CA ALA A 166 12.17 -0.68 -5.30
C ALA A 166 13.48 -1.01 -4.57
N ARG A 167 13.90 -2.26 -4.59
CA ARG A 167 15.16 -2.69 -3.97
C ARG A 167 16.35 -1.99 -4.62
N HIS A 168 17.10 -1.24 -3.80
CA HIS A 168 18.27 -0.51 -4.27
C HIS A 168 19.27 -0.30 -3.11
N PRO A 169 20.60 -0.49 -3.33
CA PRO A 169 21.60 -0.31 -2.27
C PRO A 169 21.63 1.10 -1.66
N LEU A 170 21.42 2.13 -2.48
CA LEU A 170 21.37 3.50 -1.99
C LEU A 170 20.12 3.77 -1.15
N ALA A 171 18.95 3.18 -1.51
CA ALA A 171 17.75 3.25 -0.66
C ALA A 171 18.02 2.66 0.72
N TYR A 172 18.67 1.50 0.77
CA TYR A 172 19.05 0.86 2.02
C TYR A 172 19.99 1.73 2.88
N ALA A 173 21.02 2.31 2.28
CA ALA A 173 21.96 3.17 2.98
C ALA A 173 21.29 4.46 3.51
N LEU A 174 20.51 5.14 2.67
CA LEU A 174 19.79 6.35 3.04
C LEU A 174 18.74 6.09 4.13
N PHE A 175 17.97 5.01 4.01
CA PHE A 175 16.98 4.65 5.02
C PHE A 175 17.66 4.23 6.33
N SER A 176 18.79 3.50 6.27
CA SER A 176 19.54 3.10 7.46
C SER A 176 19.96 4.30 8.31
N ALA A 177 20.36 5.40 7.68
CA ALA A 177 20.73 6.64 8.36
C ALA A 177 19.50 7.49 8.71
N GLY A 178 18.59 7.68 7.75
CA GLY A 178 17.44 8.58 7.90
C GLY A 178 16.39 8.11 8.90
N ALA A 179 16.30 6.79 9.14
CA ALA A 179 15.36 6.24 10.12
C ALA A 179 15.85 6.31 11.58
N LEU A 180 17.09 6.73 11.84
CA LEU A 180 17.64 6.81 13.21
C LEU A 180 16.77 7.63 14.18
N PRO A 181 16.21 8.78 13.82
CA PRO A 181 15.40 9.59 14.76
C PRO A 181 14.09 8.90 15.16
N VAL A 182 13.54 8.03 14.30
CA VAL A 182 12.24 7.35 14.52
C VAL A 182 12.41 5.89 14.97
N ALA A 183 13.64 5.38 15.00
CA ALA A 183 13.96 4.01 15.38
C ALA A 183 13.70 3.70 16.87
N PRO A 184 14.00 4.60 17.86
CA PRO A 184 13.91 4.21 19.25
C PRO A 184 12.52 3.74 19.66
N GLY A 185 12.44 2.52 20.22
CA GLY A 185 11.21 1.93 20.72
C GLY A 185 10.18 1.57 19.66
N SER A 186 10.56 1.46 18.38
CA SER A 186 9.70 1.02 17.27
C SER A 186 10.43 0.00 16.40
N PHE A 187 9.70 -0.65 15.49
CA PHE A 187 10.25 -1.57 14.49
C PHE A 187 10.68 -0.85 13.19
N ILE A 188 10.39 0.45 13.03
CA ILE A 188 10.51 1.17 11.75
C ILE A 188 11.85 0.95 11.07
N ARG A 189 12.98 1.10 11.79
CA ARG A 189 14.30 0.99 11.15
C ARG A 189 14.61 -0.45 10.76
N THR A 190 14.39 -1.41 11.66
CA THR A 190 14.69 -2.82 11.42
C THR A 190 13.83 -3.35 10.28
N ASP A 191 12.52 -3.11 10.37
CA ASP A 191 11.57 -3.66 9.42
C ASP A 191 11.64 -2.92 8.07
N GLY A 192 11.83 -1.60 8.06
CA GLY A 192 12.04 -0.89 6.81
C GLY A 192 13.30 -1.31 6.04
N LEU A 193 14.39 -1.69 6.72
CA LEU A 193 15.56 -2.29 6.08
C LEU A 193 15.25 -3.70 5.56
N THR A 194 14.41 -4.45 6.26
CA THR A 194 13.91 -5.76 5.82
C THR A 194 12.98 -5.59 4.61
N SER A 195 12.05 -4.63 4.64
CA SER A 195 11.18 -4.30 3.50
C SER A 195 11.99 -4.00 2.25
N ILE A 196 13.06 -3.19 2.34
CA ILE A 196 13.94 -2.90 1.18
C ILE A 196 14.60 -4.17 0.65
N ARG A 197 15.07 -5.09 1.51
CA ARG A 197 15.67 -6.36 1.07
C ARG A 197 14.65 -7.28 0.40
N ARG A 198 13.41 -7.27 0.88
CA ARG A 198 12.28 -8.08 0.38
C ARG A 198 11.66 -7.50 -0.88
N SER A 199 11.83 -6.19 -1.13
CA SER A 199 11.21 -5.53 -2.27
C SER A 199 11.74 -6.04 -3.60
N TYR A 200 10.89 -6.03 -4.60
CA TYR A 200 11.26 -6.31 -5.98
C TYR A 200 12.09 -5.17 -6.58
N THR A 201 12.96 -5.48 -7.50
CA THR A 201 13.38 -4.51 -8.52
C THR A 201 12.28 -4.37 -9.56
N PRO A 202 12.22 -3.27 -10.34
CA PRO A 202 11.22 -3.14 -11.41
C PRO A 202 11.26 -4.26 -12.46
N GLY A 203 12.46 -4.80 -12.72
CA GLY A 203 12.62 -5.96 -13.64
C GLY A 203 12.02 -7.24 -13.08
N GLU A 204 12.29 -7.54 -11.80
CA GLU A 204 11.73 -8.71 -11.13
C GLU A 204 10.20 -8.60 -11.00
N LEU A 205 9.68 -7.41 -10.67
CA LEU A 205 8.22 -7.23 -10.55
C LEU A 205 7.54 -7.45 -11.90
N ARG A 206 8.08 -6.91 -13.01
CA ARG A 206 7.55 -7.18 -14.36
C ARG A 206 7.52 -8.65 -14.71
N ALA A 207 8.52 -9.41 -14.29
CA ALA A 207 8.59 -10.85 -14.54
C ALA A 207 7.63 -11.65 -13.64
N ALA A 208 7.24 -11.12 -12.47
CA ALA A 208 6.42 -11.80 -11.48
C ALA A 208 4.91 -11.56 -11.65
N VAL A 209 4.51 -10.49 -12.35
CA VAL A 209 3.09 -10.13 -12.47
C VAL A 209 2.43 -10.69 -13.73
N PRO A 210 1.11 -10.97 -13.68
CA PRO A 210 0.37 -11.43 -14.85
C PRO A 210 0.30 -10.36 -15.97
N ALA A 211 -0.11 -10.77 -17.17
CA ALA A 211 -0.43 -9.84 -18.25
C ALA A 211 -1.55 -8.87 -17.84
N GLY A 212 -1.53 -7.66 -18.40
CA GLY A 212 -2.49 -6.58 -18.07
C GLY A 212 -2.00 -5.63 -16.97
N TRP A 213 -0.93 -5.97 -16.26
CA TRP A 213 -0.31 -5.10 -15.27
C TRP A 213 0.87 -4.32 -15.84
N THR A 214 0.94 -3.04 -15.54
CA THR A 214 2.05 -2.14 -15.93
C THR A 214 2.88 -1.78 -14.71
N VAL A 215 4.21 -1.99 -14.80
CA VAL A 215 5.18 -1.59 -13.76
C VAL A 215 5.87 -0.31 -14.16
N THR A 216 5.65 0.76 -13.39
CA THR A 216 6.22 2.08 -13.60
C THR A 216 7.21 2.39 -12.47
N PRO A 217 8.51 2.54 -12.76
CA PRO A 217 9.47 3.03 -11.76
C PRO A 217 9.16 4.47 -11.36
N GLU A 218 9.27 4.75 -10.07
CA GLU A 218 9.03 6.07 -9.47
C GLU A 218 10.24 6.52 -8.65
N ALA A 219 10.66 7.77 -8.83
CA ALA A 219 11.74 8.34 -8.03
C ALA A 219 11.25 8.77 -6.63
N PRO A 220 12.12 8.70 -5.61
CA PRO A 220 13.30 7.85 -5.52
C PRO A 220 12.92 6.45 -5.02
N PHE A 221 13.49 5.39 -5.64
CA PHE A 221 13.46 3.99 -5.16
C PHE A 221 12.06 3.42 -4.88
N ARG A 222 11.09 3.75 -5.72
CA ARG A 222 9.70 3.26 -5.65
C ARG A 222 9.26 2.73 -7.00
N GLN A 223 8.16 2.02 -6.99
CA GLN A 223 7.50 1.53 -8.20
C GLN A 223 6.00 1.49 -8.00
N LEU A 224 5.27 1.71 -9.07
CA LEU A 224 3.83 1.51 -9.14
C LEU A 224 3.54 0.29 -10.01
N LEU A 225 2.58 -0.49 -9.59
CA LEU A 225 1.98 -1.57 -10.34
C LEU A 225 0.53 -1.19 -10.61
N ILE A 226 0.16 -1.03 -11.89
CA ILE A 226 -1.12 -0.47 -12.31
C ILE A 226 -1.84 -1.46 -13.22
N HIS A 227 -3.12 -1.68 -12.97
CA HIS A 227 -4.05 -2.37 -13.84
C HIS A 227 -5.24 -1.47 -14.10
N GLU A 228 -5.57 -1.21 -15.37
CA GLU A 228 -6.77 -0.46 -15.76
C GLU A 228 -7.97 -1.41 -15.80
N GLY A 229 -9.01 -1.08 -15.06
CA GLY A 229 -10.26 -1.80 -15.07
C GLY A 229 -11.16 -1.43 -16.26
N PRO A 230 -12.27 -2.16 -16.45
CA PRO A 230 -13.17 -1.92 -17.59
C PRO A 230 -13.68 -0.48 -17.73
N ALA A 231 -13.93 0.18 -16.60
CA ALA A 231 -14.40 1.58 -16.59
C ALA A 231 -13.27 2.58 -16.84
N GLY A 232 -12.01 2.22 -16.55
CA GLY A 232 -10.82 3.04 -16.78
C GLY A 232 -10.39 3.04 -18.25
N ALA A 233 -10.52 1.91 -18.93
CA ALA A 233 -10.19 1.76 -20.34
C ALA A 233 -11.10 2.59 -21.26
N ALA A 234 -12.34 2.85 -20.85
CA ALA A 234 -13.29 3.65 -21.64
C ALA A 234 -13.04 5.17 -21.58
N GLY A 235 -12.17 5.66 -20.69
CA GLY A 235 -11.90 7.08 -20.48
C GLY A 235 -10.67 7.64 -21.20
N THR A 236 -9.88 6.79 -21.87
CA THR A 236 -8.63 7.20 -22.56
C THR A 236 -8.79 7.52 -24.04
N ASP A 237 -10.01 7.38 -24.61
CA ASP A 237 -10.31 7.61 -26.03
C ASP A 237 -11.08 8.94 -26.29
N GLN A 238 -10.93 9.96 -25.43
CA GLN A 238 -11.51 11.30 -25.69
C GLN A 238 -10.48 12.40 -25.55
#